data_f6d7dad366e9cffe0b30948c38cb9f7a
#
_entry.id   f6d7dad366e9cffe0b30948c38cb9f7a
#
_cell.length_a   1.000
_cell.length_b   1.000
_cell.length_c   1.000
_cell.angle_alpha   90.00
_cell.angle_beta   90.00
_cell.angle_gamma   90.00
#
_symmetry.space_group_name_H-M   'P 1'
#
loop_
_entity.id
_entity.type
_entity.pdbx_description
1 polymer ?
#
loop_
_entity_poly.entity_id
_entity_poly.type
_entity_poly.pdbx_seq_one_letter_code
_entity_poly.pdbx_strand_id
1 'polypeptide(L)'
;MDWLERMNNALNYIENSLNEEIDYKEIAKAANCSEFHFSRMFSSISGISLSEYIRRRRLTLAAFEIQKSDIRIIDVAIKYGYVSSDTFSRAFQKMHGVTHSNARNRGVQLKAFPRISFQISIKGDTEMEYRIENLDFELRIVGKSKPVKTSRAFKTIPTLWNTAKKDGFMQELVDMSWENPKCTLDSLLGVCGKEAAITDEQFSYFMGVRYDGESPENMETLIIPASTWAVFPNIVDAWKRLYSEWVPTSEYELANLPIIECYYGPKHKPRHELWVPVIPK
;
A
#
# COMPACT_ATOMS: atom_id res chain seq x y z
N MET A 1 -1.27 23.35 -0.45
CA MET A 1 -2.27 22.44 -1.06
C MET A 1 -2.61 21.43 0.02
N ASP A 2 -3.88 21.31 0.38
CA ASP A 2 -4.34 20.40 1.43
C ASP A 2 -4.15 18.92 1.01
N TRP A 3 -4.00 18.03 1.98
CA TRP A 3 -3.85 16.58 1.76
C TRP A 3 -5.00 16.02 0.88
N LEU A 4 -6.23 16.40 1.19
CA LEU A 4 -7.42 15.97 0.46
C LEU A 4 -7.40 16.40 -1.01
N GLU A 5 -6.95 17.63 -1.27
CA GLU A 5 -6.80 18.18 -2.60
C GLU A 5 -5.75 17.40 -3.40
N ARG A 6 -4.59 17.09 -2.79
CA ARG A 6 -3.55 16.27 -3.42
C ARG A 6 -4.05 14.87 -3.77
N MET A 7 -4.79 14.23 -2.87
CA MET A 7 -5.38 12.91 -3.12
C MET A 7 -6.39 12.94 -4.27
N ASN A 8 -7.24 13.95 -4.32
CA ASN A 8 -8.19 14.12 -5.42
C ASN A 8 -7.50 14.49 -6.74
N ASN A 9 -6.39 15.22 -6.71
CA ASN A 9 -5.57 15.50 -7.90
C ASN A 9 -4.95 14.22 -8.48
N ALA A 10 -4.45 13.33 -7.63
CA ALA A 10 -3.97 12.01 -8.06
C ALA A 10 -5.09 11.18 -8.71
N LEU A 11 -6.30 11.18 -8.12
CA LEU A 11 -7.47 10.55 -8.73
C LEU A 11 -7.88 11.20 -10.06
N ASN A 12 -7.79 12.53 -10.17
CA ASN A 12 -8.05 13.25 -11.41
C ASN A 12 -7.08 12.81 -12.52
N TYR A 13 -5.78 12.71 -12.19
CA TYR A 13 -4.78 12.20 -13.12
C TYR A 13 -5.13 10.79 -13.61
N ILE A 14 -5.45 9.87 -12.71
CA ILE A 14 -5.84 8.50 -13.05
C ILE A 14 -7.06 8.50 -13.99
N GLU A 15 -8.12 9.23 -13.65
CA GLU A 15 -9.36 9.26 -14.44
C GLU A 15 -9.16 9.86 -15.84
N ASN A 16 -8.27 10.84 -15.97
CA ASN A 16 -7.95 11.46 -17.24
C ASN A 16 -7.05 10.57 -18.13
N SER A 17 -6.29 9.65 -17.51
CA SER A 17 -5.35 8.76 -18.21
C SER A 17 -5.86 7.32 -18.39
N LEU A 18 -7.17 7.06 -18.16
CA LEU A 18 -7.73 5.70 -18.24
C LEU A 18 -7.63 5.05 -19.63
N ASN A 19 -7.56 5.85 -20.68
CA ASN A 19 -7.40 5.42 -22.09
C ASN A 19 -5.94 5.48 -22.58
N GLU A 20 -4.99 5.69 -21.68
CA GLU A 20 -3.56 5.79 -21.96
C GLU A 20 -2.77 4.88 -21.03
N GLU A 21 -1.46 4.85 -21.19
CA GLU A 21 -0.57 4.23 -20.20
C GLU A 21 -0.51 5.10 -18.94
N ILE A 22 -0.83 4.51 -17.80
CA ILE A 22 -0.83 5.22 -16.51
C ILE A 22 0.56 5.13 -15.89
N ASP A 23 1.20 6.29 -15.68
CA ASP A 23 2.45 6.36 -14.93
C ASP A 23 2.19 6.51 -13.43
N TYR A 24 2.53 5.48 -12.66
CA TYR A 24 2.36 5.47 -11.20
C TYR A 24 3.23 6.50 -10.49
N LYS A 25 4.36 6.89 -11.10
CA LYS A 25 5.22 7.98 -10.55
C LYS A 25 4.51 9.33 -10.60
N GLU A 26 3.79 9.60 -11.70
CA GLU A 26 3.01 10.84 -11.81
C GLU A 26 1.81 10.85 -10.85
N ILE A 27 1.18 9.70 -10.58
CA ILE A 27 0.16 9.58 -9.52
C ILE A 27 0.76 9.95 -8.17
N ALA A 28 1.90 9.35 -7.82
CA ALA A 28 2.60 9.57 -6.56
C ALA A 28 3.03 11.03 -6.40
N LYS A 29 3.55 11.63 -7.47
CA LYS A 29 3.93 13.05 -7.53
C LYS A 29 2.73 13.98 -7.33
N ALA A 30 1.59 13.70 -7.96
CA ALA A 30 0.35 14.46 -7.76
C ALA A 30 -0.15 14.39 -6.31
N ALA A 31 0.07 13.25 -5.65
CA ALA A 31 -0.24 13.01 -4.25
C ALA A 31 0.82 13.52 -3.27
N ASN A 32 1.99 13.97 -3.75
CA ASN A 32 3.17 14.34 -2.97
C ASN A 32 3.60 13.25 -1.97
N CYS A 33 3.65 12.00 -2.45
CA CYS A 33 4.10 10.86 -1.66
C CYS A 33 4.75 9.81 -2.57
N SER A 34 5.28 8.71 -2.01
CA SER A 34 5.79 7.61 -2.83
C SER A 34 4.66 6.77 -3.44
N GLU A 35 4.98 6.05 -4.52
CA GLU A 35 4.06 5.10 -5.17
C GLU A 35 3.52 4.07 -4.16
N PHE A 36 4.40 3.56 -3.28
CA PHE A 36 4.03 2.64 -2.20
C PHE A 36 3.01 3.28 -1.25
N HIS A 37 3.28 4.48 -0.76
CA HIS A 37 2.37 5.17 0.18
C HIS A 37 1.02 5.46 -0.46
N PHE A 38 1.00 5.93 -1.73
CA PHE A 38 -0.26 6.17 -2.43
C PHE A 38 -1.07 4.89 -2.60
N SER A 39 -0.45 3.81 -3.11
CA SER A 39 -1.13 2.52 -3.32
C SER A 39 -1.65 1.92 -2.02
N ARG A 40 -0.86 2.01 -0.95
CA ARG A 40 -1.26 1.52 0.38
C ARG A 40 -2.41 2.31 0.97
N MET A 41 -2.31 3.63 0.96
CA MET A 41 -3.35 4.54 1.41
C MET A 41 -4.64 4.34 0.62
N PHE A 42 -4.55 4.34 -0.72
CA PHE A 42 -5.70 4.12 -1.58
C PHE A 42 -6.42 2.81 -1.23
N SER A 43 -5.66 1.72 -1.11
CA SER A 43 -6.23 0.40 -0.77
C SER A 43 -6.83 0.37 0.64
N SER A 44 -6.23 1.06 1.59
CA SER A 44 -6.70 1.14 2.99
C SER A 44 -8.04 1.88 3.09
N ILE A 45 -8.20 2.96 2.33
CA ILE A 45 -9.40 3.81 2.36
C ILE A 45 -10.51 3.23 1.48
N SER A 46 -10.18 2.81 0.24
CA SER A 46 -11.16 2.34 -0.75
C SER A 46 -11.57 0.88 -0.59
N GLY A 47 -10.78 0.08 0.14
CA GLY A 47 -10.96 -1.36 0.29
C GLY A 47 -10.59 -2.19 -0.96
N ILE A 48 -10.07 -1.57 -2.01
CA ILE A 48 -9.61 -2.24 -3.24
C ILE A 48 -8.23 -1.74 -3.63
N SER A 49 -7.45 -2.54 -4.40
CA SER A 49 -6.17 -2.06 -4.91
C SER A 49 -6.35 -0.98 -5.99
N LEU A 50 -5.32 -0.14 -6.18
CA LEU A 50 -5.32 0.89 -7.21
C LEU A 50 -5.48 0.30 -8.62
N SER A 51 -4.75 -0.78 -8.92
CA SER A 51 -4.86 -1.50 -10.21
C SER A 51 -6.27 -2.09 -10.43
N GLU A 52 -6.89 -2.62 -9.38
CA GLU A 52 -8.27 -3.12 -9.47
C GLU A 52 -9.24 -1.97 -9.74
N TYR A 53 -9.04 -0.81 -9.12
CA TYR A 53 -9.83 0.41 -9.40
C TYR A 53 -9.69 0.82 -10.86
N ILE A 54 -8.46 0.99 -11.35
CA ILE A 54 -8.17 1.36 -12.75
C ILE A 54 -8.80 0.35 -13.71
N ARG A 55 -8.62 -0.95 -13.45
CA ARG A 55 -9.21 -2.01 -14.27
C ARG A 55 -10.73 -1.92 -14.34
N ARG A 56 -11.41 -1.71 -13.20
CA ARG A 56 -12.88 -1.56 -13.13
C ARG A 56 -13.36 -0.33 -13.86
N ARG A 57 -12.66 0.79 -13.71
CA ARG A 57 -12.99 2.04 -14.42
C ARG A 57 -12.84 1.89 -15.93
N ARG A 58 -11.72 1.32 -16.38
CA ARG A 58 -11.48 1.04 -17.80
C ARG A 58 -12.56 0.16 -18.42
N LEU A 59 -12.93 -0.94 -17.77
CA LEU A 59 -14.00 -1.82 -18.25
C LEU A 59 -15.37 -1.14 -18.23
N THR A 60 -15.65 -0.26 -17.29
CA THR A 60 -16.88 0.53 -17.25
C THR A 60 -16.95 1.48 -18.44
N LEU A 61 -15.87 2.23 -18.74
CA LEU A 61 -15.83 3.14 -19.88
C LEU A 61 -15.89 2.39 -21.21
N ALA A 62 -15.19 1.26 -21.32
CA ALA A 62 -15.27 0.36 -22.48
C ALA A 62 -16.69 -0.13 -22.73
N ALA A 63 -17.44 -0.47 -21.68
CA ALA A 63 -18.83 -0.89 -21.79
C ALA A 63 -19.74 0.21 -22.34
N PHE A 64 -19.57 1.46 -21.87
CA PHE A 64 -20.31 2.60 -22.41
C PHE A 64 -19.98 2.87 -23.88
N GLU A 65 -18.72 2.72 -24.27
CA GLU A 65 -18.31 2.92 -25.67
C GLU A 65 -18.87 1.84 -26.60
N ILE A 66 -18.83 0.56 -26.15
CA ILE A 66 -19.40 -0.58 -26.89
C ILE A 66 -20.93 -0.43 -27.10
N GLN A 67 -21.64 0.12 -26.09
CA GLN A 67 -23.08 0.36 -26.21
C GLN A 67 -23.46 1.51 -27.14
N LYS A 68 -22.57 2.49 -27.29
CA LYS A 68 -22.83 3.72 -28.06
C LYS A 68 -22.37 3.66 -29.52
N SER A 69 -21.52 2.69 -29.87
CA SER A 69 -20.88 2.66 -31.18
C SER A 69 -20.60 1.24 -31.66
N ASP A 70 -20.42 1.09 -32.98
CA ASP A 70 -20.00 -0.17 -33.61
C ASP A 70 -18.49 -0.36 -33.65
N ILE A 71 -17.75 0.25 -32.75
CA ILE A 71 -16.29 0.16 -32.65
C ILE A 71 -15.84 -1.31 -32.56
N ARG A 72 -14.73 -1.64 -33.22
CA ARG A 72 -14.19 -2.99 -33.16
C ARG A 72 -13.67 -3.30 -31.76
N ILE A 73 -13.90 -4.52 -31.28
CA ILE A 73 -13.51 -4.94 -29.93
C ILE A 73 -11.99 -4.86 -29.72
N ILE A 74 -11.20 -5.12 -30.76
CA ILE A 74 -9.75 -4.99 -30.67
C ILE A 74 -9.32 -3.53 -30.40
N ASP A 75 -10.00 -2.55 -31.03
CA ASP A 75 -9.67 -1.14 -30.85
C ASP A 75 -10.05 -0.67 -29.43
N VAL A 76 -11.19 -1.14 -28.89
CA VAL A 76 -11.56 -0.91 -27.49
C VAL A 76 -10.57 -1.56 -26.55
N ALA A 77 -10.16 -2.80 -26.81
CA ALA A 77 -9.18 -3.51 -25.97
C ALA A 77 -7.86 -2.73 -25.89
N ILE A 78 -7.30 -2.32 -27.03
CA ILE A 78 -6.06 -1.55 -27.08
C ILE A 78 -6.22 -0.21 -26.36
N LYS A 79 -7.28 0.54 -26.64
CA LYS A 79 -7.58 1.84 -26.03
C LYS A 79 -7.60 1.77 -24.48
N TYR A 80 -8.11 0.69 -23.92
CA TYR A 80 -8.19 0.51 -22.46
C TYR A 80 -7.06 -0.36 -21.88
N GLY A 81 -5.93 -0.46 -22.61
CA GLY A 81 -4.69 -1.04 -22.09
C GLY A 81 -4.64 -2.57 -22.05
N TYR A 82 -5.43 -3.26 -22.88
CA TYR A 82 -5.36 -4.70 -23.05
C TYR A 82 -4.51 -5.09 -24.26
N VAL A 83 -3.62 -6.04 -24.08
CA VAL A 83 -2.72 -6.53 -25.16
C VAL A 83 -3.46 -7.32 -26.24
N SER A 84 -4.66 -7.84 -25.96
CA SER A 84 -5.44 -8.62 -26.94
C SER A 84 -6.95 -8.56 -26.66
N SER A 85 -7.75 -8.79 -27.70
CA SER A 85 -9.19 -8.90 -27.60
C SER A 85 -9.63 -10.05 -26.70
N ASP A 86 -8.85 -11.14 -26.59
CA ASP A 86 -9.17 -12.30 -25.75
C ASP A 86 -9.02 -11.98 -24.26
N THR A 87 -7.94 -11.29 -23.87
CA THR A 87 -7.74 -10.87 -22.49
C THR A 87 -8.79 -9.86 -22.06
N PHE A 88 -9.11 -8.92 -22.95
CA PHE A 88 -10.22 -7.98 -22.75
C PHE A 88 -11.56 -8.70 -22.59
N SER A 89 -11.91 -9.60 -23.52
CA SER A 89 -13.19 -10.30 -23.51
C SER A 89 -13.42 -11.11 -22.24
N ARG A 90 -12.38 -11.81 -21.76
CA ARG A 90 -12.43 -12.53 -20.47
C ARG A 90 -12.62 -11.58 -19.28
N ALA A 91 -11.89 -10.47 -19.26
CA ALA A 91 -12.02 -9.47 -18.20
C ALA A 91 -13.40 -8.79 -18.22
N PHE A 92 -13.89 -8.44 -19.40
CA PHE A 92 -15.20 -7.83 -19.62
C PHE A 92 -16.33 -8.78 -19.15
N GLN A 93 -16.32 -10.03 -19.59
CA GLN A 93 -17.34 -11.01 -19.19
C GLN A 93 -17.30 -11.32 -17.70
N LYS A 94 -16.10 -11.40 -17.10
CA LYS A 94 -15.93 -11.60 -15.66
C LYS A 94 -16.53 -10.43 -14.85
N MET A 95 -16.41 -9.20 -15.33
CA MET A 95 -16.92 -8.04 -14.64
C MET A 95 -18.42 -7.84 -14.86
N HIS A 96 -18.87 -7.86 -16.12
CA HIS A 96 -20.25 -7.50 -16.48
C HIS A 96 -21.22 -8.69 -16.44
N GLY A 97 -20.71 -9.92 -16.48
CA GLY A 97 -21.51 -11.15 -16.52
C GLY A 97 -22.03 -11.52 -17.94
N VAL A 98 -21.75 -10.68 -18.93
CA VAL A 98 -22.16 -10.83 -20.32
C VAL A 98 -20.99 -10.61 -21.27
N THR A 99 -21.06 -11.17 -22.47
CA THR A 99 -20.05 -10.92 -23.50
C THR A 99 -20.17 -9.50 -24.06
N HIS A 100 -19.08 -8.95 -24.58
CA HIS A 100 -19.07 -7.64 -25.26
C HIS A 100 -20.05 -7.58 -26.44
N SER A 101 -20.25 -8.70 -27.16
CA SER A 101 -21.22 -8.76 -28.26
C SER A 101 -22.66 -8.62 -27.75
N ASN A 102 -23.00 -9.29 -26.65
CA ASN A 102 -24.30 -9.15 -26.03
C ASN A 102 -24.51 -7.75 -25.41
N ALA A 103 -23.44 -7.13 -24.92
CA ALA A 103 -23.49 -5.79 -24.33
C ALA A 103 -23.96 -4.69 -25.33
N ARG A 104 -23.84 -4.92 -26.65
CA ARG A 104 -24.37 -4.03 -27.70
C ARG A 104 -25.87 -4.01 -27.81
N ASN A 105 -26.55 -5.08 -27.35
CA ASN A 105 -27.98 -5.18 -27.45
C ASN A 105 -28.68 -4.22 -26.50
N ARG A 106 -29.76 -3.57 -26.98
CA ARG A 106 -30.54 -2.66 -26.13
C ARG A 106 -31.15 -3.41 -24.93
N GLY A 107 -31.15 -2.78 -23.77
CA GLY A 107 -31.75 -3.35 -22.55
C GLY A 107 -30.83 -4.32 -21.78
N VAL A 108 -29.63 -4.61 -22.24
CA VAL A 108 -28.66 -5.44 -21.49
C VAL A 108 -28.13 -4.63 -20.31
N GLN A 109 -28.26 -5.20 -19.11
CA GLN A 109 -27.75 -4.62 -17.88
C GLN A 109 -26.24 -4.85 -17.76
N LEU A 110 -25.48 -3.78 -17.53
CA LEU A 110 -24.05 -3.80 -17.31
C LEU A 110 -23.72 -3.25 -15.93
N LYS A 111 -22.62 -3.73 -15.34
CA LYS A 111 -22.10 -3.22 -14.08
C LYS A 111 -21.25 -1.97 -14.35
N ALA A 112 -21.52 -0.87 -13.65
CA ALA A 112 -20.70 0.32 -13.69
C ALA A 112 -20.04 0.54 -12.32
N PHE A 113 -18.77 0.87 -12.32
CA PHE A 113 -18.05 1.32 -11.14
C PHE A 113 -17.87 2.83 -11.26
N PRO A 114 -18.52 3.63 -10.39
CA PRO A 114 -18.40 5.08 -10.42
C PRO A 114 -16.98 5.50 -10.06
N ARG A 115 -16.65 6.73 -10.45
CA ARG A 115 -15.41 7.37 -10.00
C ARG A 115 -15.43 7.53 -8.48
N ILE A 116 -14.31 7.20 -7.85
CA ILE A 116 -14.07 7.47 -6.43
C ILE A 116 -13.65 8.93 -6.26
N SER A 117 -14.08 9.56 -5.17
CA SER A 117 -13.53 10.82 -4.66
C SER A 117 -13.22 10.67 -3.18
N PHE A 118 -12.10 11.24 -2.74
CA PHE A 118 -11.79 11.32 -1.32
C PHE A 118 -12.63 12.44 -0.69
N GLN A 119 -13.26 12.13 0.44
CA GLN A 119 -14.02 13.07 1.25
C GLN A 119 -13.63 12.89 2.71
N ILE A 120 -13.53 13.97 3.45
CA ILE A 120 -13.35 13.92 4.89
C ILE A 120 -14.71 13.65 5.52
N SER A 121 -14.81 12.55 6.25
CA SER A 121 -15.93 12.27 7.15
C SER A 121 -15.46 12.53 8.57
N ILE A 122 -16.10 13.45 9.27
CA ILE A 122 -15.80 13.70 10.68
C ILE A 122 -16.38 12.52 11.47
N LYS A 123 -15.46 11.62 11.88
CA LYS A 123 -15.73 10.54 12.83
C LYS A 123 -14.80 10.80 14.01
N GLY A 124 -15.29 11.41 15.05
CA GLY A 124 -14.45 11.92 16.12
C GLY A 124 -14.89 11.50 17.52
N ASP A 125 -15.18 10.20 17.71
CA ASP A 125 -15.60 9.70 19.03
C ASP A 125 -14.53 8.83 19.73
N THR A 126 -13.39 8.57 19.07
CA THR A 126 -12.33 7.72 19.66
C THR A 126 -10.97 8.37 19.52
N GLU A 127 -10.27 8.55 20.63
CA GLU A 127 -8.90 9.07 20.65
C GLU A 127 -7.95 8.16 19.86
N MET A 128 -6.94 8.78 19.24
CA MET A 128 -5.84 8.07 18.61
C MET A 128 -4.55 8.47 19.31
N GLU A 129 -4.04 7.57 20.14
CA GLU A 129 -2.78 7.79 20.85
C GLU A 129 -1.60 7.72 19.87
N TYR A 130 -0.69 8.68 19.96
CA TYR A 130 0.59 8.65 19.27
C TYR A 130 1.64 9.47 20.04
N ARG A 131 2.91 9.24 19.71
CA ARG A 131 4.02 10.09 20.13
C ARG A 131 4.95 10.39 18.97
N ILE A 132 5.73 11.46 19.07
CA ILE A 132 6.76 11.79 18.09
C ILE A 132 8.12 11.40 18.66
N GLU A 133 8.88 10.65 17.86
CA GLU A 133 10.25 10.21 18.17
C GLU A 133 11.20 10.74 17.10
N ASN A 134 12.33 11.31 17.53
CA ASN A 134 13.40 11.74 16.64
C ASN A 134 14.57 10.77 16.77
N LEU A 135 14.90 10.08 15.70
CA LEU A 135 16.11 9.27 15.61
C LEU A 135 17.15 10.08 14.83
N ASP A 136 18.19 10.51 15.52
CA ASP A 136 19.32 11.27 14.97
C ASP A 136 20.44 10.37 14.39
N PHE A 137 20.17 9.09 14.30
CA PHE A 137 21.07 8.05 13.75
C PHE A 137 20.35 7.20 12.71
N GLU A 138 21.13 6.57 11.82
CA GLU A 138 20.59 5.61 10.88
C GLU A 138 20.23 4.28 11.56
N LEU A 139 19.14 3.67 11.10
CA LEU A 139 18.74 2.33 11.54
C LEU A 139 19.32 1.30 10.57
N ARG A 140 20.16 0.42 11.09
CA ARG A 140 20.64 -0.75 10.38
C ARG A 140 19.81 -1.97 10.79
N ILE A 141 19.04 -2.52 9.84
CA ILE A 141 18.13 -3.65 10.06
C ILE A 141 18.66 -4.82 9.21
N VAL A 142 18.85 -5.98 9.85
CA VAL A 142 19.31 -7.21 9.19
C VAL A 142 18.17 -8.22 9.19
N GLY A 143 17.93 -8.89 8.03
CA GLY A 143 16.83 -9.82 7.90
C GLY A 143 16.60 -10.31 6.48
N LYS A 144 15.36 -10.66 6.15
CA LYS A 144 14.96 -11.20 4.83
C LYS A 144 13.71 -10.51 4.30
N SER A 145 13.69 -10.24 3.00
CA SER A 145 12.53 -9.67 2.32
C SER A 145 11.64 -10.73 1.68
N LYS A 146 10.35 -10.43 1.60
CA LYS A 146 9.34 -11.23 0.90
C LYS A 146 8.35 -10.33 0.16
N PRO A 147 7.97 -10.65 -1.07
CA PRO A 147 6.92 -9.91 -1.78
C PRO A 147 5.56 -10.18 -1.17
N VAL A 148 4.79 -9.13 -0.93
CA VAL A 148 3.44 -9.18 -0.36
C VAL A 148 2.48 -8.42 -1.25
N LYS A 149 1.35 -9.03 -1.61
CA LYS A 149 0.27 -8.34 -2.32
C LYS A 149 -0.42 -7.35 -1.40
N THR A 150 -0.49 -6.08 -1.80
CA THR A 150 -1.08 -4.99 -1.01
C THR A 150 -2.50 -5.32 -0.54
N SER A 151 -3.34 -5.86 -1.43
CA SER A 151 -4.74 -6.24 -1.13
C SER A 151 -4.89 -7.40 -0.14
N ARG A 152 -3.82 -8.15 0.14
CA ARG A 152 -3.81 -9.32 1.04
C ARG A 152 -2.85 -9.18 2.22
N ALA A 153 -2.25 -8.01 2.41
CA ALA A 153 -1.20 -7.78 3.41
C ALA A 153 -1.63 -8.22 4.82
N PHE A 154 -2.80 -7.80 5.29
CA PHE A 154 -3.32 -8.17 6.62
C PHE A 154 -3.50 -9.69 6.84
N LYS A 155 -3.65 -10.47 5.77
CA LYS A 155 -3.73 -11.93 5.83
C LYS A 155 -2.36 -12.59 5.63
N THR A 156 -1.55 -12.05 4.74
CA THR A 156 -0.26 -12.64 4.33
C THR A 156 0.83 -12.40 5.38
N ILE A 157 0.94 -11.20 5.94
CA ILE A 157 1.97 -10.85 6.93
C ILE A 157 1.94 -11.76 8.17
N PRO A 158 0.79 -12.01 8.82
CA PRO A 158 0.74 -12.96 9.93
C PRO A 158 1.16 -14.38 9.52
N THR A 159 0.87 -14.80 8.29
CA THR A 159 1.28 -16.10 7.77
C THR A 159 2.81 -16.18 7.58
N LEU A 160 3.45 -15.10 7.11
CA LEU A 160 4.91 -15.01 6.99
C LEU A 160 5.59 -15.17 8.36
N TRP A 161 5.12 -14.45 9.38
CA TRP A 161 5.64 -14.58 10.74
C TRP A 161 5.40 -15.98 11.35
N ASN A 162 4.26 -16.61 11.08
CA ASN A 162 4.00 -17.99 11.49
C ASN A 162 4.95 -18.98 10.79
N THR A 163 5.28 -18.75 9.53
CA THR A 163 6.25 -19.56 8.78
C THR A 163 7.64 -19.37 9.37
N ALA A 164 8.07 -18.12 9.58
CA ALA A 164 9.36 -17.78 10.18
C ALA A 164 9.55 -18.39 11.59
N LYS A 165 8.44 -18.55 12.33
CA LYS A 165 8.46 -19.25 13.63
C LYS A 165 8.66 -20.75 13.48
N LYS A 166 8.13 -21.38 12.42
CA LYS A 166 8.20 -22.83 12.19
C LYS A 166 9.53 -23.26 11.60
N ASP A 167 10.13 -22.45 10.72
CA ASP A 167 11.40 -22.75 10.04
C ASP A 167 12.64 -22.29 10.82
N GLY A 168 12.44 -21.69 12.01
CA GLY A 168 13.52 -21.24 12.88
C GLY A 168 14.05 -19.84 12.60
N PHE A 169 13.65 -19.20 11.50
CA PHE A 169 14.12 -17.85 11.16
C PHE A 169 13.77 -16.79 12.22
N MET A 170 12.58 -16.89 12.82
CA MET A 170 12.19 -15.99 13.90
C MET A 170 13.10 -16.14 15.13
N GLN A 171 13.55 -17.37 15.45
CA GLN A 171 14.47 -17.61 16.57
C GLN A 171 15.86 -17.04 16.25
N GLU A 172 16.35 -17.20 15.02
CA GLU A 172 17.59 -16.59 14.55
C GLU A 172 17.61 -15.07 14.74
N LEU A 173 16.50 -14.39 14.39
CA LEU A 173 16.35 -12.95 14.62
C LEU A 173 16.34 -12.59 16.12
N VAL A 174 15.66 -13.38 16.96
CA VAL A 174 15.62 -13.15 18.41
C VAL A 174 17.01 -13.30 19.02
N ASP A 175 17.76 -14.30 18.63
CA ASP A 175 19.13 -14.53 19.12
C ASP A 175 20.05 -13.37 18.73
N MET A 176 19.96 -12.88 17.49
CA MET A 176 20.68 -11.69 17.04
C MET A 176 20.30 -10.43 17.84
N SER A 177 19.02 -10.25 18.20
CA SER A 177 18.58 -9.08 18.97
C SER A 177 19.15 -9.08 20.39
N TRP A 178 19.41 -10.26 20.97
CA TRP A 178 20.02 -10.38 22.30
C TRP A 178 21.53 -10.09 22.32
N GLU A 179 22.20 -10.24 21.20
CA GLU A 179 23.61 -9.86 21.04
C GLU A 179 23.81 -8.34 20.96
N ASN A 180 22.76 -7.59 20.63
CA ASN A 180 22.80 -6.14 20.61
C ASN A 180 22.58 -5.53 21.99
N PRO A 181 23.28 -4.46 22.37
CA PRO A 181 22.94 -3.70 23.55
C PRO A 181 21.51 -3.16 23.41
N LYS A 182 20.77 -3.11 24.54
CA LYS A 182 19.41 -2.53 24.59
C LYS A 182 19.39 -1.16 23.90
N CYS A 183 18.68 -1.07 22.81
CA CYS A 183 18.59 0.13 21.99
C CYS A 183 17.14 0.44 21.61
N THR A 184 16.91 1.62 21.09
CA THR A 184 15.63 1.96 20.47
C THR A 184 15.32 0.95 19.37
N LEU A 185 14.07 0.45 19.31
CA LEU A 185 13.62 -0.60 18.39
C LEU A 185 14.25 -1.99 18.66
N ASP A 186 14.53 -2.31 19.93
CA ASP A 186 14.91 -3.65 20.37
C ASP A 186 13.70 -4.61 20.31
N SER A 187 13.36 -5.02 19.10
CA SER A 187 12.17 -5.82 18.80
C SER A 187 12.31 -6.52 17.45
N LEU A 188 11.45 -7.50 17.17
CA LEU A 188 11.27 -7.99 15.82
C LEU A 188 10.61 -6.89 14.97
N LEU A 189 11.16 -6.64 13.79
CA LEU A 189 10.75 -5.55 12.91
C LEU A 189 10.16 -6.11 11.61
N GLY A 190 8.98 -5.59 11.25
CA GLY A 190 8.40 -5.73 9.92
C GLY A 190 8.51 -4.40 9.18
N VAL A 191 9.31 -4.31 8.12
CA VAL A 191 9.49 -3.07 7.38
C VAL A 191 8.73 -3.13 6.06
N CYS A 192 7.83 -2.16 5.87
CA CYS A 192 6.97 -2.04 4.70
C CYS A 192 7.51 -1.00 3.73
N GLY A 193 7.80 -1.40 2.47
CA GLY A 193 8.19 -0.45 1.44
C GLY A 193 9.68 -0.16 1.36
N LYS A 194 10.53 -1.19 1.55
CA LYS A 194 12.00 -1.12 1.45
C LYS A 194 12.47 -0.52 0.12
N GLU A 195 11.77 -0.78 -0.97
CA GLU A 195 12.08 -0.31 -2.31
C GLU A 195 10.85 0.35 -2.93
N ALA A 196 11.07 1.21 -3.95
CA ALA A 196 9.97 1.63 -4.83
C ALA A 196 9.16 0.42 -5.24
N ALA A 197 7.84 0.52 -5.14
CA ALA A 197 6.93 -0.62 -5.29
C ALA A 197 7.35 -1.57 -6.41
N ILE A 198 7.52 -2.85 -6.10
CA ILE A 198 7.82 -3.89 -7.11
C ILE A 198 6.77 -3.82 -8.22
N THR A 199 5.53 -3.59 -7.84
CA THR A 199 4.39 -3.20 -8.67
C THR A 199 3.35 -2.54 -7.75
N ASP A 200 2.35 -1.80 -8.28
CA ASP A 200 1.26 -1.28 -7.45
C ASP A 200 0.42 -2.36 -6.76
N GLU A 201 0.55 -3.61 -7.16
CA GLU A 201 -0.08 -4.76 -6.51
C GLU A 201 0.77 -5.41 -5.42
N GLN A 202 2.09 -5.18 -5.39
CA GLN A 202 3.01 -5.86 -4.47
C GLN A 202 4.04 -4.89 -3.89
N PHE A 203 4.39 -5.09 -2.64
CA PHE A 203 5.49 -4.41 -1.96
C PHE A 203 6.43 -5.42 -1.30
N SER A 204 7.66 -5.01 -1.04
CA SER A 204 8.62 -5.79 -0.27
C SER A 204 8.31 -5.64 1.22
N TYR A 205 8.02 -6.75 1.91
CA TYR A 205 7.92 -6.81 3.36
C TYR A 205 9.20 -7.43 3.92
N PHE A 206 9.94 -6.65 4.68
CA PHE A 206 11.23 -7.06 5.25
C PHE A 206 11.03 -7.47 6.71
N MET A 207 11.38 -8.69 7.06
CA MET A 207 11.37 -9.21 8.43
C MET A 207 12.79 -9.23 8.97
N GLY A 208 13.05 -8.52 10.06
CA GLY A 208 14.40 -8.38 10.58
C GLY A 208 14.47 -7.87 12.00
N VAL A 209 15.67 -7.54 12.43
CA VAL A 209 15.99 -6.89 13.71
C VAL A 209 17.02 -5.80 13.48
N ARG A 210 17.04 -4.80 14.36
CA ARG A 210 18.17 -3.89 14.43
C ARG A 210 19.41 -4.69 14.85
N TYR A 211 20.47 -4.58 14.06
CA TYR A 211 21.71 -5.32 14.32
C TYR A 211 22.92 -4.57 13.78
N ASP A 212 23.86 -4.24 14.66
CA ASP A 212 25.04 -3.46 14.33
C ASP A 212 26.26 -4.35 14.01
N GLY A 213 26.14 -5.67 14.22
CA GLY A 213 27.16 -6.66 13.90
C GLY A 213 27.26 -7.01 12.41
N GLU A 214 28.10 -7.99 12.08
CA GLU A 214 28.26 -8.48 10.71
C GLU A 214 27.02 -9.27 10.25
N SER A 215 26.47 -8.93 9.08
CA SER A 215 25.26 -9.59 8.58
C SER A 215 25.57 -11.04 8.17
N PRO A 216 24.75 -12.03 8.59
CA PRO A 216 24.85 -13.39 8.07
C PRO A 216 24.73 -13.42 6.54
N GLU A 217 25.46 -14.32 5.87
CA GLU A 217 25.47 -14.44 4.39
C GLU A 217 24.10 -14.67 3.78
N ASN A 218 23.18 -15.29 4.54
CA ASN A 218 21.81 -15.60 4.10
C ASN A 218 20.80 -14.48 4.41
N MET A 219 21.26 -13.33 4.88
CA MET A 219 20.43 -12.17 5.22
C MET A 219 20.83 -10.91 4.44
N GLU A 220 19.87 -10.01 4.30
CA GLU A 220 20.02 -8.70 3.68
C GLU A 220 20.18 -7.63 4.77
N THR A 221 20.84 -6.53 4.44
CA THR A 221 20.90 -5.33 5.28
C THR A 221 20.04 -4.23 4.67
N LEU A 222 19.18 -3.64 5.49
CA LEU A 222 18.40 -2.46 5.17
C LEU A 222 18.88 -1.30 6.04
N ILE A 223 19.24 -0.18 5.40
CA ILE A 223 19.62 1.06 6.10
C ILE A 223 18.51 2.07 5.91
N ILE A 224 18.03 2.62 7.02
CA ILE A 224 17.03 3.70 7.05
C ILE A 224 17.71 4.92 7.67
N PRO A 225 17.74 6.07 6.99
CA PRO A 225 18.42 7.27 7.48
C PRO A 225 17.74 7.84 8.73
N ALA A 226 18.48 8.67 9.46
CA ALA A 226 17.96 9.47 10.56
C ALA A 226 16.66 10.18 10.16
N SER A 227 15.64 10.13 11.00
CA SER A 227 14.31 10.63 10.66
C SER A 227 13.44 10.87 11.89
N THR A 228 12.38 11.64 11.70
CA THR A 228 11.29 11.82 12.68
C THR A 228 10.18 10.80 12.43
N TRP A 229 9.62 10.25 13.50
CA TRP A 229 8.65 9.19 13.47
C TRP A 229 7.40 9.53 14.29
N ALA A 230 6.23 9.31 13.74
CA ALA A 230 5.00 9.22 14.51
C ALA A 230 4.79 7.76 14.90
N VAL A 231 4.69 7.50 16.19
CA VAL A 231 4.64 6.13 16.76
C VAL A 231 3.29 5.87 17.38
N PHE A 232 2.63 4.81 16.93
CA PHE A 232 1.28 4.42 17.35
C PHE A 232 1.30 3.10 18.09
N PRO A 233 0.60 2.97 19.23
CA PRO A 233 0.67 1.79 20.11
C PRO A 233 -0.11 0.56 19.61
N ASN A 234 -0.78 0.60 18.48
CA ASN A 234 -1.56 -0.51 17.94
C ASN A 234 -1.45 -0.56 16.42
N ILE A 235 -0.67 -1.52 15.89
CA ILE A 235 -0.42 -1.66 14.45
C ILE A 235 -1.72 -1.76 13.63
N VAL A 236 -2.67 -2.60 14.07
CA VAL A 236 -3.90 -2.86 13.29
C VAL A 236 -4.81 -1.64 13.27
N ASP A 237 -4.99 -1.00 14.42
CA ASP A 237 -5.80 0.21 14.53
C ASP A 237 -5.14 1.39 13.80
N ALA A 238 -3.83 1.56 14.01
CA ALA A 238 -3.06 2.59 13.32
C ALA A 238 -3.16 2.46 11.80
N TRP A 239 -2.97 1.28 11.22
CA TRP A 239 -3.12 1.08 9.78
C TRP A 239 -4.49 1.42 9.23
N LYS A 240 -5.57 1.21 10.00
CA LYS A 240 -6.94 1.54 9.58
C LYS A 240 -7.21 3.04 9.58
N ARG A 241 -6.62 3.76 10.53
CA ARG A 241 -6.95 5.15 10.84
C ARG A 241 -5.91 6.17 10.36
N LEU A 242 -4.66 5.71 10.12
CA LEU A 242 -3.53 6.55 9.73
C LEU A 242 -3.88 7.50 8.58
N TYR A 243 -4.34 6.95 7.47
CA TYR A 243 -4.56 7.72 6.23
C TYR A 243 -5.90 8.46 6.18
N SER A 244 -6.90 7.96 6.90
CA SER A 244 -8.26 8.54 6.88
C SER A 244 -8.52 9.53 8.02
N GLU A 245 -7.77 9.42 9.12
CA GLU A 245 -8.04 10.21 10.33
C GLU A 245 -6.79 11.02 10.74
N TRP A 246 -5.62 10.38 10.93
CA TRP A 246 -4.46 11.06 11.50
C TRP A 246 -3.71 11.95 10.49
N VAL A 247 -3.31 11.43 9.33
CA VAL A 247 -2.54 12.21 8.34
C VAL A 247 -3.29 13.46 7.89
N PRO A 248 -4.61 13.43 7.59
CA PRO A 248 -5.36 14.61 7.18
C PRO A 248 -5.42 15.72 8.24
N THR A 249 -5.41 15.36 9.53
CA THR A 249 -5.65 16.28 10.64
C THR A 249 -4.38 16.65 11.41
N SER A 250 -3.28 15.91 11.21
CA SER A 250 -1.99 16.19 11.86
C SER A 250 -1.24 17.36 11.21
N GLU A 251 -0.25 17.90 11.92
CA GLU A 251 0.71 18.89 11.41
C GLU A 251 1.89 18.24 10.65
N TYR A 252 1.77 16.96 10.31
CA TYR A 252 2.83 16.18 9.67
C TYR A 252 2.38 15.63 8.31
N GLU A 253 3.36 15.48 7.42
CA GLU A 253 3.26 14.72 6.18
C GLU A 253 4.09 13.44 6.29
N LEU A 254 3.78 12.45 5.44
CA LEU A 254 4.57 11.23 5.38
C LEU A 254 5.92 11.52 4.70
N ALA A 255 7.01 11.12 5.35
CA ALA A 255 8.32 11.11 4.72
C ALA A 255 8.40 9.95 3.71
N ASN A 256 9.24 10.10 2.68
CA ASN A 256 9.47 9.04 1.68
C ASN A 256 10.44 7.97 2.19
N LEU A 257 10.09 7.34 3.31
CA LEU A 257 10.83 6.27 3.97
C LEU A 257 9.88 5.11 4.28
N PRO A 258 10.39 3.89 4.50
CA PRO A 258 9.55 2.75 4.84
C PRO A 258 8.90 2.90 6.23
N ILE A 259 7.71 2.32 6.38
CA ILE A 259 7.00 2.22 7.66
C ILE A 259 7.47 0.96 8.39
N ILE A 260 7.66 1.06 9.72
CA ILE A 260 8.16 -0.04 10.55
C ILE A 260 7.04 -0.53 11.50
N GLU A 261 6.81 -1.83 11.48
CA GLU A 261 5.98 -2.55 12.46
C GLU A 261 6.92 -3.16 13.52
N CYS A 262 6.80 -2.75 14.77
CA CYS A 262 7.59 -3.26 15.89
C CYS A 262 6.79 -4.29 16.67
N TYR A 263 7.39 -5.46 16.90
CA TYR A 263 6.78 -6.57 17.64
C TYR A 263 7.62 -6.90 18.86
N TYR A 264 7.25 -6.36 19.99
CA TYR A 264 7.95 -6.50 21.26
C TYR A 264 7.68 -7.83 21.96
N GLY A 265 8.57 -8.22 22.85
CA GLY A 265 8.40 -9.40 23.69
C GLY A 265 7.19 -9.32 24.63
N PRO A 266 6.75 -10.46 25.21
CA PRO A 266 5.48 -10.56 25.94
C PRO A 266 5.37 -9.69 27.20
N LYS A 267 6.48 -9.21 27.73
CA LYS A 267 6.52 -8.32 28.93
C LYS A 267 6.45 -6.83 28.58
N HIS A 268 6.62 -6.45 27.31
CA HIS A 268 6.59 -5.06 26.87
C HIS A 268 5.14 -4.55 26.72
N LYS A 269 4.93 -3.27 27.01
CA LYS A 269 3.65 -2.58 26.81
C LYS A 269 3.94 -1.23 26.13
N PRO A 270 3.35 -0.97 24.97
CA PRO A 270 2.48 -1.85 24.16
C PRO A 270 3.27 -3.04 23.57
N ARG A 271 2.57 -4.12 23.17
CA ARG A 271 3.21 -5.31 22.57
C ARG A 271 3.68 -5.09 21.13
N HIS A 272 3.12 -4.12 20.48
CA HIS A 272 3.45 -3.77 19.11
C HIS A 272 3.18 -2.29 18.86
N GLU A 273 3.99 -1.70 18.01
CA GLU A 273 3.88 -0.30 17.59
C GLU A 273 4.04 -0.16 16.09
N LEU A 274 3.36 0.83 15.51
CA LEU A 274 3.57 1.26 14.14
C LEU A 274 4.38 2.55 14.15
N TRP A 275 5.56 2.52 13.54
CA TRP A 275 6.45 3.66 13.38
C TRP A 275 6.31 4.19 11.95
N VAL A 276 5.79 5.38 11.83
CA VAL A 276 5.48 6.05 10.56
C VAL A 276 6.44 7.21 10.39
N PRO A 277 7.26 7.22 9.32
CA PRO A 277 8.20 8.32 9.09
C PRO A 277 7.45 9.57 8.66
N VAL A 278 7.78 10.71 9.28
CA VAL A 278 7.06 11.97 9.07
C VAL A 278 8.00 13.15 8.94
N ILE A 279 7.50 14.19 8.28
CA ILE A 279 8.12 15.53 8.20
C ILE A 279 7.07 16.57 8.59
N PRO A 280 7.44 17.72 9.19
CA PRO A 280 6.51 18.83 9.40
C PRO A 280 5.90 19.32 8.08
N LYS A 281 4.63 19.76 8.12
CA LYS A 281 3.94 20.40 6.99
C LYS A 281 4.50 21.76 6.66
#